data_0b86a53e5d5bbfec7d6a80029475f968
#
_entry.id   0b86a53e5d5bbfec7d6a80029475f968
#
_cell.length_a   1.000
_cell.length_b   1.000
_cell.length_c   1.000
_cell.angle_alpha   90.00
_cell.angle_beta   90.00
_cell.angle_gamma   90.00
#
_symmetry.space_group_name_H-M   'P 1'
#
loop_
_entity.id
_entity.type
_entity.pdbx_description
1 polymer ?
#
loop_
_entity_poly.entity_id
_entity_poly.type
_entity_poly.pdbx_seq_one_letter_code
_entity_poly.pdbx_strand_id
1 'polypeptide(L)'
;AYEIRLSLVCSEMCIRDRNWTIYYWAYWMVWCVAAPFFIGSISRGRTVRQTILGGYGFGVGSTILSFIILGNESMGMQMAGKADFIAQYAKDGDLYGMIIAMIQKIPCAPLVLVVLLLTMIAFYATSFDSIALTVSCYSYRRLEEGQQPSKAIQLMWCLLLILLPIALVFSESSMSNLQSVSIVAAFPIGMVILLIVAGFLKDAGAYLKEIKKK
;
A
#
# COMPACT_ATOMS: atom_id res chain seq x y z
N ALA A 1 -39.64 -2.61 14.37
CA ALA A 1 -38.70 -1.46 14.38
C ALA A 1 -37.26 -1.88 14.66
N TYR A 2 -37.01 -2.88 15.52
CA TYR A 2 -35.67 -3.37 15.88
C TYR A 2 -35.04 -4.17 14.74
N GLU A 3 -35.78 -5.03 14.08
CA GLU A 3 -35.31 -5.84 12.96
C GLU A 3 -34.94 -5.00 11.72
N ILE A 4 -35.69 -3.93 11.46
CA ILE A 4 -35.40 -3.01 10.36
C ILE A 4 -34.05 -2.26 10.60
N ARG A 5 -33.78 -1.88 11.85
CA ARG A 5 -32.50 -1.27 12.22
C ARG A 5 -31.31 -2.24 12.06
N LEU A 6 -31.49 -3.51 12.43
CA LEU A 6 -30.42 -4.52 12.24
C LEU A 6 -30.15 -4.79 10.77
N SER A 7 -31.15 -4.89 9.92
CA SER A 7 -31.00 -5.09 8.49
C SER A 7 -30.34 -3.89 7.80
N LEU A 8 -30.64 -2.66 8.21
CA LEU A 8 -29.98 -1.44 7.74
C LEU A 8 -28.53 -1.38 8.18
N VAL A 9 -28.21 -1.70 9.42
CA VAL A 9 -26.83 -1.75 9.94
C VAL A 9 -26.01 -2.81 9.20
N CYS A 10 -26.58 -3.99 8.95
CA CYS A 10 -25.91 -5.01 8.14
C CYS A 10 -25.67 -4.55 6.70
N SER A 11 -26.64 -3.87 6.07
CA SER A 11 -26.49 -3.40 4.70
C SER A 11 -25.45 -2.29 4.58
N GLU A 12 -25.39 -1.35 5.51
CA GLU A 12 -24.38 -0.28 5.54
C GLU A 12 -22.97 -0.82 5.83
N MET A 13 -22.83 -1.79 6.73
CA MET A 13 -21.57 -2.48 6.96
C MET A 13 -21.09 -3.21 5.70
N CYS A 14 -21.97 -3.96 5.04
CA CYS A 14 -21.61 -4.65 3.79
C CYS A 14 -21.21 -3.70 2.67
N ILE A 15 -21.85 -2.54 2.55
CA ILE A 15 -21.50 -1.53 1.54
C ILE A 15 -20.13 -0.92 1.85
N ARG A 16 -19.85 -0.60 3.10
CA ARG A 16 -18.55 -0.04 3.53
C ARG A 16 -17.41 -1.03 3.34
N ASP A 17 -17.59 -2.28 3.74
CA ASP A 17 -16.61 -3.34 3.57
C ASP A 17 -16.31 -3.59 2.10
N ARG A 18 -17.34 -3.55 1.24
CA ARG A 18 -17.17 -3.67 -0.20
C ARG A 18 -16.38 -2.51 -0.80
N ASN A 19 -16.63 -1.27 -0.36
CA ASN A 19 -15.88 -0.10 -0.84
C ASN A 19 -14.40 -0.17 -0.45
N TRP A 20 -14.09 -0.57 0.78
CA TRP A 20 -12.71 -0.78 1.21
C TRP A 20 -12.05 -1.93 0.44
N THR A 21 -12.75 -3.03 0.21
CA THR A 21 -12.22 -4.16 -0.58
C THR A 21 -11.89 -3.72 -1.99
N ILE A 22 -12.79 -3.01 -2.67
CA ILE A 22 -12.56 -2.49 -4.02
C ILE A 22 -11.37 -1.53 -4.04
N TYR A 23 -11.28 -0.63 -3.06
CA TYR A 23 -10.17 0.31 -2.95
C TYR A 23 -8.83 -0.40 -2.76
N TYR A 24 -8.72 -1.37 -1.86
CA TYR A 24 -7.47 -2.10 -1.63
C TYR A 24 -7.03 -2.89 -2.86
N TRP A 25 -7.93 -3.55 -3.57
CA TRP A 25 -7.60 -4.23 -4.82
C TRP A 25 -7.13 -3.25 -5.89
N ALA A 26 -7.81 -2.14 -6.07
CA ALA A 26 -7.44 -1.10 -7.01
C ALA A 26 -6.06 -0.49 -6.67
N TYR A 27 -5.82 -0.18 -5.42
CA TYR A 27 -4.56 0.37 -4.93
C TYR A 27 -3.38 -0.57 -5.20
N TRP A 28 -3.53 -1.86 -4.92
CA TRP A 28 -2.50 -2.84 -5.19
C TRP A 28 -2.26 -3.06 -6.69
N MET A 29 -3.29 -2.96 -7.53
CA MET A 29 -3.13 -3.00 -8.99
C MET A 29 -2.26 -1.83 -9.48
N VAL A 30 -2.46 -0.62 -8.96
CA VAL A 30 -1.62 0.53 -9.30
C VAL A 30 -0.17 0.31 -8.90
N TRP A 31 0.08 -0.27 -7.74
CA TRP A 31 1.41 -0.63 -7.27
C TRP A 31 2.10 -1.71 -8.11
N CYS A 32 1.36 -2.61 -8.73
CA CYS A 32 1.89 -3.68 -9.57
C CYS A 32 2.66 -3.18 -10.81
N VAL A 33 2.58 -1.91 -11.16
CA VAL A 33 3.39 -1.35 -12.27
C VAL A 33 4.75 -0.87 -11.77
N ALA A 34 4.80 -0.26 -10.58
CA ALA A 34 6.04 0.28 -10.03
C ALA A 34 6.88 -0.76 -9.26
N ALA A 35 6.24 -1.61 -8.47
CA ALA A 35 6.90 -2.56 -7.60
C ALA A 35 7.77 -3.60 -8.34
N PRO A 36 7.40 -4.19 -9.50
CA PRO A 36 8.21 -5.19 -10.17
C PRO A 36 9.57 -4.68 -10.63
N PHE A 37 9.66 -3.44 -11.09
CA PHE A 37 10.94 -2.84 -11.48
C PHE A 37 11.88 -2.74 -10.28
N PHE A 38 11.39 -2.24 -9.17
CA PHE A 38 12.14 -2.14 -7.93
C PHE A 38 12.56 -3.53 -7.41
N ILE A 39 11.61 -4.48 -7.31
CA ILE A 39 11.89 -5.85 -6.88
C ILE A 39 12.91 -6.51 -7.80
N GLY A 40 12.80 -6.33 -9.13
CA GLY A 40 13.77 -6.85 -10.10
C GLY A 40 15.17 -6.31 -9.87
N SER A 41 15.30 -5.02 -9.55
CA SER A 41 16.60 -4.39 -9.32
C SER A 41 17.32 -4.88 -8.05
N ILE A 42 16.57 -5.13 -6.97
CA ILE A 42 17.10 -5.60 -5.68
C ILE A 42 17.25 -7.12 -5.58
N SER A 43 16.64 -7.87 -6.51
CA SER A 43 16.62 -9.34 -6.50
C SER A 43 17.80 -9.96 -7.27
N ARG A 44 18.77 -9.18 -7.71
CA ARG A 44 19.95 -9.68 -8.44
C ARG A 44 20.67 -10.74 -7.63
N GLY A 45 20.97 -11.88 -8.28
CA GLY A 45 21.65 -13.02 -7.65
C GLY A 45 20.73 -13.95 -6.83
N ARG A 46 19.41 -13.70 -6.79
CA ARG A 46 18.42 -14.57 -6.14
C ARG A 46 17.59 -15.32 -7.18
N THR A 47 17.12 -16.52 -6.81
CA THR A 47 16.16 -17.23 -7.65
C THR A 47 14.78 -16.61 -7.55
N VAL A 48 13.98 -16.70 -8.61
CA VAL A 48 12.58 -16.23 -8.62
C VAL A 48 11.78 -16.80 -7.45
N ARG A 49 12.00 -18.10 -7.15
CA ARG A 49 11.34 -18.76 -6.02
C ARG A 49 11.70 -18.11 -4.68
N GLN A 50 12.98 -17.81 -4.44
CA GLN A 50 13.44 -17.15 -3.22
C GLN A 50 12.86 -15.75 -3.07
N THR A 51 12.78 -15.00 -4.18
CA THR A 51 12.20 -13.65 -4.18
C THR A 51 10.70 -13.69 -3.85
N ILE A 52 9.95 -14.60 -4.47
CA ILE A 52 8.51 -14.75 -4.21
C ILE A 52 8.26 -15.19 -2.77
N LEU A 53 8.92 -16.27 -2.31
CA LEU A 53 8.73 -16.79 -0.95
C LEU A 53 9.16 -15.77 0.11
N GLY A 54 10.25 -15.03 -0.14
CA GLY A 54 10.69 -13.96 0.76
C GLY A 54 9.69 -12.81 0.82
N GLY A 55 9.25 -12.30 -0.33
CA GLY A 55 8.26 -11.21 -0.40
C GLY A 55 6.94 -11.57 0.28
N TYR A 56 6.38 -12.73 -0.06
CA TYR A 56 5.14 -13.19 0.59
C TYR A 56 5.33 -13.54 2.07
N GLY A 57 6.38 -14.26 2.42
CA GLY A 57 6.62 -14.70 3.79
C GLY A 57 6.79 -13.52 4.76
N PHE A 58 7.66 -12.57 4.43
CA PHE A 58 7.87 -11.40 5.27
C PHE A 58 6.72 -10.39 5.17
N GLY A 59 6.18 -10.13 3.98
CA GLY A 59 5.10 -9.18 3.79
C GLY A 59 3.80 -9.62 4.45
N VAL A 60 3.33 -10.82 4.15
CA VAL A 60 2.11 -11.37 4.76
C VAL A 60 2.30 -11.62 6.25
N GLY A 61 3.47 -12.15 6.65
CA GLY A 61 3.78 -12.41 8.06
C GLY A 61 3.77 -11.13 8.91
N SER A 62 4.38 -10.05 8.45
CA SER A 62 4.37 -8.76 9.17
C SER A 62 2.97 -8.17 9.25
N THR A 63 2.19 -8.28 8.19
CA THR A 63 0.80 -7.80 8.15
C THR A 63 -0.07 -8.56 9.15
N ILE A 64 -0.02 -9.89 9.14
CA ILE A 64 -0.78 -10.72 10.08
C ILE A 64 -0.39 -10.40 11.53
N LEU A 65 0.91 -10.29 11.83
CA LEU A 65 1.39 -9.92 13.15
C LEU A 65 0.85 -8.55 13.61
N SER A 66 0.90 -7.56 12.73
CA SER A 66 0.38 -6.22 13.05
C SER A 66 -1.12 -6.24 13.34
N PHE A 67 -1.91 -6.95 12.53
CA PHE A 67 -3.35 -7.08 12.75
C PHE A 67 -3.68 -7.87 14.03
N ILE A 68 -2.94 -8.93 14.33
CA ILE A 68 -3.16 -9.70 15.56
C ILE A 68 -2.84 -8.85 16.79
N ILE A 69 -1.70 -8.16 16.82
CA ILE A 69 -1.28 -7.40 18.00
C ILE A 69 -2.17 -6.18 18.19
N LEU A 70 -2.26 -5.30 17.19
CA LEU A 70 -2.99 -4.04 17.32
C LEU A 70 -4.51 -4.25 17.35
N GLY A 71 -5.02 -5.21 16.57
CA GLY A 71 -6.44 -5.53 16.53
C GLY A 71 -6.94 -6.14 17.83
N ASN A 72 -6.22 -7.10 18.41
CA ASN A 72 -6.62 -7.69 19.69
C ASN A 72 -6.48 -6.69 20.85
N GLU A 73 -5.47 -5.82 20.84
CA GLU A 73 -5.31 -4.79 21.85
C GLU A 73 -6.49 -3.80 21.81
N SER A 74 -6.85 -3.29 20.62
CA SER A 74 -7.96 -2.37 20.46
C SER A 74 -9.29 -3.00 20.87
N MET A 75 -9.51 -4.27 20.49
CA MET A 75 -10.72 -5.03 20.85
C MET A 75 -10.77 -5.30 22.36
N GLY A 76 -9.64 -5.65 22.96
CA GLY A 76 -9.52 -5.84 24.41
C GLY A 76 -9.81 -4.57 25.20
N MET A 77 -9.35 -3.40 24.76
CA MET A 77 -9.67 -2.11 25.39
C MET A 77 -11.17 -1.76 25.27
N GLN A 78 -11.78 -2.03 24.11
CA GLN A 78 -13.21 -1.82 23.89
C GLN A 78 -14.06 -2.72 24.79
N MET A 79 -13.75 -4.02 24.86
CA MET A 79 -14.48 -5.00 25.68
C MET A 79 -14.30 -4.75 27.18
N ALA A 80 -13.14 -4.27 27.61
CA ALA A 80 -12.86 -3.91 28.99
C ALA A 80 -13.50 -2.57 29.40
N GLY A 81 -14.19 -1.87 28.51
CA GLY A 81 -14.78 -0.57 28.79
C GLY A 81 -13.78 0.56 29.04
N LYS A 82 -12.51 0.33 28.70
CA LYS A 82 -11.44 1.34 28.88
C LYS A 82 -11.49 2.44 27.82
N ALA A 83 -12.09 2.15 26.66
CA ALA A 83 -12.30 3.08 25.57
C ALA A 83 -13.53 2.66 24.76
N ASP A 84 -14.28 3.63 24.26
CA ASP A 84 -15.36 3.40 23.31
C ASP A 84 -14.95 3.99 21.94
N PHE A 85 -14.16 3.21 21.21
CA PHE A 85 -13.67 3.58 19.89
C PHE A 85 -14.79 3.64 18.85
N ILE A 86 -15.85 2.83 19.04
CA ILE A 86 -16.99 2.78 18.12
C ILE A 86 -17.81 4.07 18.22
N ALA A 87 -18.11 4.53 19.44
CA ALA A 87 -18.84 5.76 19.65
C ALA A 87 -18.01 6.99 19.22
N GLN A 88 -16.72 6.98 19.48
CA GLN A 88 -15.81 8.04 19.04
C GLN A 88 -15.75 8.14 17.51
N TYR A 89 -15.61 7.03 16.80
CA TYR A 89 -15.61 7.02 15.34
C TYR A 89 -16.95 7.45 14.76
N ALA A 90 -18.05 7.03 15.36
CA ALA A 90 -19.38 7.41 14.90
C ALA A 90 -19.65 8.92 15.05
N LYS A 91 -18.96 9.58 16.01
CA LYS A 91 -19.14 11.00 16.30
C LYS A 91 -18.25 11.89 15.45
N ASP A 92 -16.98 11.55 15.33
CA ASP A 92 -15.94 12.42 14.73
C ASP A 92 -15.50 11.94 13.34
N GLY A 93 -15.68 10.65 13.00
CA GLY A 93 -15.22 10.04 11.75
C GLY A 93 -13.69 10.02 11.59
N ASP A 94 -12.95 10.44 12.62
CA ASP A 94 -11.50 10.57 12.59
C ASP A 94 -10.80 9.28 13.03
N LEU A 95 -10.31 8.52 12.02
CA LEU A 95 -9.53 7.31 12.22
C LEU A 95 -8.16 7.58 12.89
N TYR A 96 -7.55 8.70 12.56
CA TYR A 96 -6.21 9.02 13.08
C TYR A 96 -6.27 9.40 14.54
N GLY A 97 -7.25 10.19 14.93
CA GLY A 97 -7.52 10.52 16.33
C GLY A 97 -7.78 9.29 17.18
N MET A 98 -8.49 8.30 16.64
CA MET A 98 -8.71 7.02 17.34
C MET A 98 -7.42 6.23 17.56
N ILE A 99 -6.55 6.15 16.56
CA ILE A 99 -5.26 5.46 16.70
C ILE A 99 -4.40 6.13 17.75
N ILE A 100 -4.34 7.46 17.75
CA ILE A 100 -3.61 8.24 18.77
C ILE A 100 -4.21 8.00 20.16
N ALA A 101 -5.53 8.04 20.30
CA ALA A 101 -6.22 7.79 21.56
C ALA A 101 -5.97 6.36 22.09
N MET A 102 -5.89 5.37 21.21
CA MET A 102 -5.52 4.00 21.55
C MET A 102 -4.09 3.94 22.09
N ILE A 103 -3.13 4.54 21.39
CA ILE A 103 -1.72 4.54 21.78
C ILE A 103 -1.51 5.26 23.11
N GLN A 104 -2.23 6.36 23.35
CA GLN A 104 -2.15 7.12 24.63
C GLN A 104 -2.56 6.30 25.85
N LYS A 105 -3.29 5.21 25.67
CA LYS A 105 -3.70 4.31 26.75
C LYS A 105 -2.69 3.19 27.04
N ILE A 106 -1.70 3.02 26.18
CA ILE A 106 -0.62 2.05 26.37
C ILE A 106 0.44 2.63 27.33
N PRO A 107 1.03 1.83 28.22
CA PRO A 107 2.16 2.30 29.03
C PRO A 107 3.31 2.77 28.13
N CYS A 108 3.98 3.86 28.53
CA CYS A 108 5.02 4.51 27.73
C CYS A 108 4.54 5.12 26.38
N ALA A 109 3.30 5.60 26.32
CA ALA A 109 2.72 6.20 25.12
C ALA A 109 3.63 7.21 24.37
N PRO A 110 4.35 8.14 25.03
CA PRO A 110 5.24 9.06 24.31
C PRO A 110 6.35 8.34 23.54
N LEU A 111 6.93 7.29 24.12
CA LEU A 111 7.95 6.50 23.44
C LEU A 111 7.38 5.76 22.22
N VAL A 112 6.21 5.16 22.38
CA VAL A 112 5.51 4.46 21.29
C VAL A 112 5.18 5.42 20.16
N LEU A 113 4.71 6.63 20.44
CA LEU A 113 4.42 7.65 19.43
C LEU A 113 5.68 8.11 18.68
N VAL A 114 6.81 8.29 19.39
CA VAL A 114 8.09 8.65 18.75
C VAL A 114 8.58 7.52 17.85
N VAL A 115 8.53 6.28 18.30
CA VAL A 115 8.92 5.11 17.51
C VAL A 115 8.00 4.98 16.28
N LEU A 116 6.69 5.16 16.45
CA LEU A 116 5.74 5.14 15.35
C LEU A 116 6.06 6.23 14.32
N LEU A 117 6.30 7.46 14.76
CA LEU A 117 6.66 8.58 13.89
C LEU A 117 7.93 8.28 13.09
N LEU A 118 8.99 7.81 13.75
CA LEU A 118 10.25 7.44 13.09
C LEU A 118 10.05 6.30 12.08
N THR A 119 9.25 5.31 12.43
CA THR A 119 8.91 4.19 11.54
C THR A 119 8.14 4.68 10.31
N MET A 120 7.17 5.57 10.50
CA MET A 120 6.41 6.17 9.38
C MET A 120 7.31 6.98 8.46
N ILE A 121 8.21 7.81 9.01
CA ILE A 121 9.17 8.59 8.21
C ILE A 121 10.06 7.65 7.40
N ALA A 122 10.63 6.62 8.02
CA ALA A 122 11.48 5.65 7.33
C ALA A 122 10.73 4.89 6.23
N PHE A 123 9.50 4.46 6.50
CA PHE A 123 8.64 3.77 5.54
C PHE A 123 8.30 4.65 4.34
N TYR A 124 7.89 5.89 4.57
CA TYR A 124 7.59 6.82 3.49
C TYR A 124 8.83 7.19 2.70
N ALA A 125 9.96 7.45 3.34
CA ALA A 125 11.22 7.77 2.66
C ALA A 125 11.63 6.64 1.69
N THR A 126 11.62 5.40 2.13
CA THR A 126 11.98 4.24 1.29
C THR A 126 10.99 4.02 0.15
N SER A 127 9.70 4.20 0.40
CA SER A 127 8.66 4.03 -0.62
C SER A 127 8.74 5.10 -1.70
N PHE A 128 8.87 6.37 -1.32
CA PHE A 128 8.98 7.47 -2.27
C PHE A 128 10.27 7.42 -3.08
N ASP A 129 11.40 7.05 -2.48
CA ASP A 129 12.67 6.88 -3.19
C ASP A 129 12.55 5.78 -4.26
N SER A 130 11.93 4.65 -3.92
CA SER A 130 11.68 3.55 -4.84
C SER A 130 10.80 3.95 -6.02
N ILE A 131 9.73 4.71 -5.78
CA ILE A 131 8.83 5.21 -6.83
C ILE A 131 9.57 6.23 -7.70
N ALA A 132 10.26 7.19 -7.10
CA ALA A 132 11.01 8.21 -7.81
C ALA A 132 12.09 7.61 -8.71
N LEU A 133 12.81 6.61 -8.23
CA LEU A 133 13.77 5.85 -9.01
C LEU A 133 13.10 5.17 -10.20
N THR A 134 11.99 4.47 -9.98
CA THR A 134 11.28 3.74 -11.02
C THR A 134 10.77 4.67 -12.12
N VAL A 135 10.12 5.78 -11.75
CA VAL A 135 9.59 6.77 -12.70
C VAL A 135 10.72 7.47 -13.43
N SER A 136 11.83 7.72 -12.75
CA SER A 136 13.04 8.29 -13.38
C SER A 136 13.62 7.37 -14.45
N CYS A 137 13.64 6.06 -14.21
CA CYS A 137 14.07 5.09 -15.22
C CYS A 137 13.14 5.08 -16.43
N TYR A 138 11.83 5.20 -16.24
CA TYR A 138 10.87 5.29 -17.34
C TYR A 138 10.96 6.58 -18.17
N SER A 139 11.61 7.62 -17.64
CA SER A 139 11.86 8.86 -18.38
C SER A 139 12.91 8.73 -19.47
N TYR A 140 13.70 7.65 -19.46
CA TYR A 140 14.71 7.38 -20.48
C TYR A 140 14.18 6.41 -21.53
N ARG A 141 14.48 6.72 -22.81
CA ARG A 141 14.11 5.84 -23.94
C ARG A 141 14.91 4.55 -23.98
N ARG A 142 16.17 4.59 -23.55
CA ARG A 142 17.08 3.45 -23.39
C ARG A 142 17.99 3.72 -22.20
N LEU A 143 17.96 2.85 -21.24
CA LEU A 143 18.95 2.80 -20.16
C LEU A 143 19.77 1.52 -20.37
N GLU A 144 21.09 1.62 -20.33
CA GLU A 144 21.94 0.43 -20.37
C GLU A 144 21.83 -0.34 -19.05
N GLU A 145 22.00 -1.66 -19.12
CA GLU A 145 21.94 -2.50 -17.93
C GLU A 145 22.97 -2.05 -16.89
N GLY A 146 22.50 -1.59 -15.74
CA GLY A 146 23.34 -1.12 -14.64
C GLY A 146 23.53 0.40 -14.56
N GLN A 147 23.09 1.18 -15.55
CA GLN A 147 23.06 2.63 -15.44
C GLN A 147 21.92 3.10 -14.53
N GLN A 148 22.25 4.04 -13.64
CA GLN A 148 21.26 4.74 -12.84
C GLN A 148 20.82 6.03 -13.55
N PRO A 149 19.54 6.42 -13.42
CA PRO A 149 19.06 7.69 -13.96
C PRO A 149 19.81 8.86 -13.32
N SER A 150 19.88 9.99 -14.03
CA SER A 150 20.55 11.17 -13.49
C SER A 150 19.84 11.67 -12.23
N LYS A 151 20.63 12.10 -11.25
CA LYS A 151 20.11 12.62 -9.97
C LYS A 151 19.16 13.81 -10.15
N ALA A 152 19.36 14.60 -11.21
CA ALA A 152 18.50 15.75 -11.52
C ALA A 152 17.08 15.30 -11.92
N ILE A 153 16.94 14.25 -12.75
CA ILE A 153 15.64 13.71 -13.13
C ILE A 153 14.97 13.03 -11.94
N GLN A 154 15.73 12.32 -11.12
CA GLN A 154 15.21 11.72 -9.90
C GLN A 154 14.69 12.79 -8.93
N LEU A 155 15.44 13.87 -8.72
CA LEU A 155 15.01 15.00 -7.88
C LEU A 155 13.76 15.70 -8.45
N MET A 156 13.70 15.91 -9.76
CA MET A 156 12.52 16.46 -10.42
C MET A 156 11.27 15.62 -10.12
N TRP A 157 11.36 14.30 -10.26
CA TRP A 157 10.25 13.41 -9.95
C TRP A 157 9.90 13.38 -8.46
N CYS A 158 10.89 13.43 -7.57
CA CYS A 158 10.62 13.57 -6.13
C CYS A 158 9.81 14.83 -5.83
N LEU A 159 10.17 15.97 -6.42
CA LEU A 159 9.44 17.23 -6.23
C LEU A 159 8.01 17.14 -6.78
N LEU A 160 7.83 16.57 -7.98
CA LEU A 160 6.50 16.39 -8.56
C LEU A 160 5.61 15.46 -7.71
N LEU A 161 6.18 14.36 -7.19
CA LEU A 161 5.46 13.42 -6.34
C LEU A 161 5.05 14.03 -4.98
N ILE A 162 5.84 14.98 -4.45
CA ILE A 162 5.52 15.69 -3.20
C ILE A 162 4.46 16.78 -3.43
N LEU A 163 4.51 17.48 -4.58
CA LEU A 163 3.55 18.54 -4.89
C LEU A 163 2.11 18.04 -4.96
N LEU A 164 1.89 16.83 -5.48
CA LEU A 164 0.55 16.27 -5.61
C LEU A 164 -0.16 16.06 -4.26
N PRO A 165 0.41 15.35 -3.26
CA PRO A 165 -0.19 15.24 -1.93
C PRO A 165 -0.39 16.59 -1.25
N ILE A 166 0.58 17.50 -1.36
CA ILE A 166 0.48 18.85 -0.80
C ILE A 166 -0.71 19.59 -1.40
N ALA A 167 -0.85 19.59 -2.73
CA ALA A 167 -1.98 20.23 -3.40
C ALA A 167 -3.33 19.65 -2.96
N LEU A 168 -3.41 18.32 -2.74
CA LEU A 168 -4.61 17.67 -2.26
C LEU A 168 -4.96 18.03 -0.81
N VAL A 169 -3.97 18.18 0.06
CA VAL A 169 -4.19 18.64 1.44
C VAL A 169 -4.74 20.07 1.44
N PHE A 170 -4.20 20.96 0.63
CA PHE A 170 -4.69 22.35 0.54
C PHE A 170 -6.06 22.49 -0.14
N SER A 171 -6.46 21.51 -0.96
CA SER A 171 -7.75 21.56 -1.65
C SER A 171 -8.92 21.05 -0.79
N GLU A 172 -8.71 20.76 0.50
CA GLU A 172 -9.70 20.15 1.40
C GLU A 172 -10.34 18.87 0.83
N SER A 173 -9.65 18.24 -0.14
CA SER A 173 -10.13 17.03 -0.78
C SER A 173 -10.16 15.89 0.21
N SER A 174 -11.32 15.33 0.41
CA SER A 174 -11.46 14.21 1.33
C SER A 174 -10.72 12.97 0.83
N MET A 175 -10.34 12.08 1.73
CA MET A 175 -9.72 10.78 1.42
C MET A 175 -10.53 9.99 0.37
N SER A 176 -11.84 10.20 0.30
CA SER A 176 -12.74 9.58 -0.69
C SER A 176 -12.40 9.95 -2.14
N ASN A 177 -11.92 11.15 -2.40
CA ASN A 177 -11.53 11.58 -3.74
C ASN A 177 -10.26 10.85 -4.22
N LEU A 178 -9.27 10.68 -3.33
CA LEU A 178 -8.07 9.88 -3.59
C LEU A 178 -8.40 8.41 -3.87
N GLN A 179 -9.31 7.86 -3.09
CA GLN A 179 -9.80 6.49 -3.29
C GLN A 179 -10.47 6.32 -4.66
N SER A 180 -11.32 7.27 -5.05
CA SER A 180 -12.01 7.26 -6.34
C SER A 180 -11.03 7.34 -7.52
N VAL A 181 -10.01 8.21 -7.45
CA VAL A 181 -8.96 8.30 -8.48
C VAL A 181 -8.19 7.00 -8.62
N SER A 182 -7.83 6.35 -7.50
CA SER A 182 -7.14 5.06 -7.52
C SER A 182 -7.99 3.96 -8.18
N ILE A 183 -9.28 3.92 -7.89
CA ILE A 183 -10.21 2.94 -8.47
C ILE A 183 -10.33 3.13 -10.00
N VAL A 184 -10.47 4.36 -10.46
CA VAL A 184 -10.57 4.67 -11.90
C VAL A 184 -9.27 4.31 -12.63
N ALA A 185 -8.11 4.63 -12.04
CA ALA A 185 -6.80 4.33 -12.60
C ALA A 185 -6.51 2.82 -12.65
N ALA A 186 -7.04 2.04 -11.72
CA ALA A 186 -6.79 0.60 -11.64
C ALA A 186 -7.32 -0.18 -12.86
N PHE A 187 -8.40 0.29 -13.49
CA PHE A 187 -8.98 -0.41 -14.63
C PHE A 187 -8.04 -0.51 -15.85
N PRO A 188 -7.52 0.59 -16.42
CA PRO A 188 -6.56 0.53 -17.51
C PRO A 188 -5.26 -0.17 -17.12
N ILE A 189 -4.81 0.01 -15.88
CA ILE A 189 -3.61 -0.66 -15.36
C ILE A 189 -3.81 -2.17 -15.29
N GLY A 190 -4.98 -2.64 -14.88
CA GLY A 190 -5.32 -4.07 -14.88
C GLY A 190 -5.18 -4.70 -16.27
N MET A 191 -5.60 -4.00 -17.32
CA MET A 191 -5.42 -4.45 -18.71
C MET A 191 -3.93 -4.55 -19.08
N VAL A 192 -3.12 -3.57 -18.68
CA VAL A 192 -1.66 -3.60 -18.92
C VAL A 192 -1.00 -4.76 -18.18
N ILE A 193 -1.40 -5.05 -16.95
CA ILE A 193 -0.88 -6.19 -16.19
C ILE A 193 -1.15 -7.50 -16.90
N LEU A 194 -2.37 -7.69 -17.45
CA LEU A 194 -2.70 -8.90 -18.22
C LEU A 194 -1.80 -9.06 -19.45
N LEU A 195 -1.49 -7.96 -20.15
CA LEU A 195 -0.56 -7.98 -21.28
C LEU A 195 0.87 -8.33 -20.85
N ILE A 196 1.32 -7.79 -19.72
CA ILE A 196 2.64 -8.12 -19.14
C ILE A 196 2.71 -9.60 -18.79
N VAL A 197 1.68 -10.15 -18.15
CA VAL A 197 1.62 -11.58 -17.79
C VAL A 197 1.65 -12.46 -19.05
N ALA A 198 0.89 -12.11 -20.07
CA ALA A 198 0.89 -12.84 -21.34
C ALA A 198 2.27 -12.81 -22.03
N GLY A 199 2.93 -11.64 -22.05
CA GLY A 199 4.29 -11.48 -22.55
C GLY A 199 5.28 -12.34 -21.77
N PHE A 200 5.25 -12.28 -20.44
CA PHE A 200 6.13 -13.07 -19.58
C PHE A 200 5.98 -14.58 -19.81
N LEU A 201 4.74 -15.09 -19.91
CA LEU A 201 4.51 -16.51 -20.16
C LEU A 201 5.07 -16.96 -21.49
N LYS A 202 4.98 -16.12 -22.52
CA LYS A 202 5.57 -16.39 -23.85
C LYS A 202 7.10 -16.45 -23.78
N ASP A 203 7.71 -15.46 -23.14
CA ASP A 203 9.18 -15.36 -23.04
C ASP A 203 9.75 -16.48 -22.16
N ALA A 204 9.11 -16.79 -21.04
CA ALA A 204 9.47 -17.91 -20.18
C ALA A 204 9.36 -19.24 -20.92
N GLY A 205 8.32 -19.42 -21.72
CA GLY A 205 8.14 -20.60 -22.56
C GLY A 205 9.24 -20.75 -23.62
N ALA A 206 9.68 -19.65 -24.23
CA ALA A 206 10.80 -19.64 -25.17
C ALA A 206 12.13 -19.99 -24.51
N TYR A 207 12.40 -19.38 -23.36
CA TYR A 207 13.60 -19.63 -22.57
C TYR A 207 13.72 -21.08 -22.10
N LEU A 208 12.62 -21.68 -21.60
CA LEU A 208 12.61 -23.10 -21.20
C LEU A 208 12.84 -24.06 -22.37
N LYS A 209 12.40 -23.71 -23.59
CA LYS A 209 12.69 -24.50 -24.81
C LYS A 209 14.16 -24.45 -25.21
N GLU A 210 14.80 -23.30 -25.05
CA GLU A 210 16.25 -23.15 -25.29
C GLU A 210 17.10 -23.96 -24.32
N ILE A 211 16.77 -23.92 -23.02
CA ILE A 211 17.49 -24.74 -22.02
C ILE A 211 17.37 -26.24 -22.29
N LYS A 212 16.18 -26.71 -22.72
CA LYS A 212 15.99 -28.14 -23.04
C LYS A 212 16.73 -28.60 -24.30
N LYS A 213 17.19 -27.68 -25.14
CA LYS A 213 17.96 -27.99 -26.36
C LYS A 213 19.48 -28.05 -26.11
N LYS A 214 19.94 -27.53 -24.99
CA LYS A 214 21.33 -27.64 -24.51
C LYS A 214 21.48 -28.85 -23.60
#